data_580aa5ac837e835778974ee40b5de507
#
_entry.id   580aa5ac837e835778974ee40b5de507
#
_cell.length_a   1.000
_cell.length_b   1.000
_cell.length_c   1.000
_cell.angle_alpha   90.00
_cell.angle_beta   90.00
_cell.angle_gamma   90.00
#
_symmetry.space_group_name_H-M   'P 1'
#
loop_
_entity.id
_entity.type
_entity.pdbx_description
1 polymer ?
#
loop_
_entity_poly.entity_id
_entity_poly.type
_entity_poly.pdbx_seq_one_letter_code
_entity_poly.pdbx_strand_id
1 'polypeptide(L)'
;DRITAFPSDGYDGIVQESNIPVTSMCSHHHQAIRGTVSIAYIASEDGKVVGLSKLNRIVEQFGRRGAIQEQLTVAIHNAVNKICEGNLGVAVMISATHNCVSCRGVKHQGASMQTAKLTGAFLNEDSAKAEFYKNIELASICKH
;
A
#
# COMPACT_ATOMS: atom_id res chain seq x y z
N ASP A 1 -4.01 18.97 7.19
CA ASP A 1 -3.00 18.66 6.19
C ASP A 1 -3.49 18.91 4.79
N ARG A 2 -2.76 19.74 4.10
CA ARG A 2 -3.06 20.01 2.72
C ARG A 2 -2.60 18.85 1.86
N ILE A 3 -3.53 18.29 1.13
CA ILE A 3 -3.22 17.27 0.14
C ILE A 3 -2.73 17.98 -1.11
N THR A 4 -1.48 17.75 -1.44
CA THR A 4 -0.92 18.31 -2.67
C THR A 4 -1.24 17.37 -3.82
N ALA A 5 -2.11 17.84 -4.70
CA ALA A 5 -2.47 17.10 -5.90
C ALA A 5 -2.21 17.97 -7.12
N PHE A 6 -1.78 17.34 -8.18
CA PHE A 6 -1.45 18.02 -9.44
C PHE A 6 -2.33 17.48 -10.54
N PRO A 7 -2.63 18.29 -11.56
CA PRO A 7 -3.31 17.76 -12.74
C PRO A 7 -2.47 16.66 -13.37
N SER A 8 -3.11 15.65 -13.92
CA SER A 8 -2.40 14.54 -14.54
C SER A 8 -1.72 14.90 -15.86
N ASP A 9 -2.14 16.00 -16.47
CA ASP A 9 -1.63 16.47 -17.76
C ASP A 9 -1.71 15.39 -18.85
N GLY A 10 -2.79 14.63 -18.83
CA GLY A 10 -3.01 13.60 -19.84
C GLY A 10 -2.33 12.27 -19.53
N TYR A 11 -1.64 12.16 -18.40
CA TYR A 11 -1.05 10.89 -18.01
C TYR A 11 -2.13 9.94 -17.53
N ASP A 12 -2.25 8.81 -18.18
CA ASP A 12 -3.28 7.81 -17.87
C ASP A 12 -2.69 6.45 -17.49
N GLY A 13 -1.40 6.41 -17.25
CA GLY A 13 -0.74 5.18 -16.81
C GLY A 13 -0.89 4.92 -15.32
N ILE A 14 -0.24 3.85 -14.88
CA ILE A 14 -0.20 3.49 -13.47
C ILE A 14 0.85 4.35 -12.77
N VAL A 15 0.44 5.00 -11.69
CA VAL A 15 1.35 5.68 -10.77
C VAL A 15 1.50 4.74 -9.56
N GLN A 16 2.72 4.35 -9.26
CA GLN A 16 2.93 3.36 -8.22
C GLN A 16 4.15 3.69 -7.39
N GLU A 17 3.99 3.54 -6.08
CA GLU A 17 5.09 3.53 -5.13
C GLU A 17 5.09 2.18 -4.44
N SER A 18 6.22 1.50 -4.49
CA SER A 18 6.34 0.15 -3.95
C SER A 18 7.29 0.13 -2.76
N ASN A 19 7.08 -0.84 -1.88
CA ASN A 19 7.98 -1.12 -0.76
C ASN A 19 8.13 0.05 0.21
N ILE A 20 7.02 0.73 0.50
CA ILE A 20 6.98 1.76 1.53
C ILE A 20 7.07 1.07 2.89
N PRO A 21 8.09 1.35 3.71
CA PRO A 21 8.20 0.68 5.01
C PRO A 21 7.02 0.97 5.91
N VAL A 22 6.56 -0.04 6.62
CA VAL A 22 5.48 0.11 7.60
C VAL A 22 5.81 -0.71 8.83
N THR A 23 5.54 -0.11 9.99
CA THR A 23 5.63 -0.80 11.27
C THR A 23 4.36 -0.49 12.03
N SER A 24 3.72 -1.51 12.56
CA SER A 24 2.50 -1.35 13.34
C SER A 24 2.53 -2.33 14.50
N MET A 25 2.00 -1.90 15.62
CA MET A 25 1.87 -2.75 16.79
C MET A 25 0.39 -2.94 17.09
N CYS A 26 -0.08 -4.16 16.97
CA CYS A 26 -1.44 -4.48 17.39
C CYS A 26 -1.44 -4.68 18.90
N SER A 27 -1.98 -3.72 19.63
CA SER A 27 -2.02 -3.76 21.08
C SER A 27 -2.86 -4.92 21.61
N HIS A 28 -3.84 -5.35 20.82
CA HIS A 28 -4.76 -6.39 21.22
C HIS A 28 -4.09 -7.77 21.32
N HIS A 29 -3.13 -8.03 20.45
CA HIS A 29 -2.45 -9.30 20.37
C HIS A 29 -0.97 -9.21 20.68
N HIS A 30 -0.47 -8.04 21.05
CA HIS A 30 0.95 -7.80 21.30
C HIS A 30 1.83 -8.25 20.14
N GLN A 31 1.33 -8.09 18.92
CA GLN A 31 2.07 -8.47 17.73
C GLN A 31 2.55 -7.23 16.99
N ALA A 32 3.83 -7.25 16.62
CA ALA A 32 4.38 -6.22 15.76
C ALA A 32 4.26 -6.67 14.32
N ILE A 33 3.81 -5.78 13.47
CA ILE A 33 3.76 -5.98 12.03
C ILE A 33 4.88 -5.16 11.43
N ARG A 34 5.77 -5.81 10.71
CA ARG A 34 6.84 -5.14 9.99
C ARG A 34 6.81 -5.58 8.54
N GLY A 35 6.81 -4.62 7.64
CA GLY A 35 6.78 -4.98 6.25
C GLY A 35 6.79 -3.78 5.35
N THR A 36 6.22 -3.97 4.18
CA THR A 36 6.16 -2.95 3.16
C THR A 36 4.76 -2.84 2.61
N VAL A 37 4.42 -1.63 2.20
CA VAL A 37 3.15 -1.33 1.54
C VAL A 37 3.46 -0.87 0.13
N SER A 38 2.72 -1.39 -0.84
CA SER A 38 2.79 -0.93 -2.21
C SER A 38 1.44 -0.34 -2.59
N ILE A 39 1.47 0.85 -3.17
CA ILE A 39 0.28 1.61 -3.52
C ILE A 39 0.35 1.99 -4.98
N ALA A 40 -0.74 1.76 -5.71
CA ALA A 40 -0.84 2.18 -7.09
C ALA A 40 -2.22 2.76 -7.36
N TYR A 41 -2.27 3.70 -8.27
CA TYR A 41 -3.54 4.22 -8.74
C TYR A 41 -3.41 4.61 -10.22
N ILE A 42 -4.55 4.71 -10.89
CA ILE A 42 -4.60 5.15 -12.27
C ILE A 42 -5.43 6.42 -12.28
N ALA A 43 -4.80 7.55 -12.66
CA ALA A 43 -5.50 8.80 -12.75
C ALA A 43 -6.35 8.82 -14.03
N SER A 44 -7.54 9.38 -13.94
CA SER A 44 -8.33 9.62 -15.14
C SER A 44 -7.75 10.84 -15.88
N GLU A 45 -8.22 11.04 -17.12
CA GLU A 45 -7.76 12.16 -17.94
C GLU A 45 -7.90 13.50 -17.22
N ASP A 46 -8.99 13.66 -16.50
CA ASP A 46 -9.24 14.88 -15.71
C ASP A 46 -8.88 14.70 -14.25
N GLY A 47 -8.20 13.61 -13.92
CA GLY A 47 -7.85 13.29 -12.57
C GLY A 47 -6.62 14.01 -12.05
N LYS A 48 -6.26 13.70 -10.83
CA LYS A 48 -5.14 14.33 -10.14
C LYS A 48 -4.09 13.30 -9.81
N VAL A 49 -2.83 13.73 -9.85
CA VAL A 49 -1.69 12.93 -9.44
C VAL A 49 -1.27 13.38 -8.04
N VAL A 50 -1.12 12.44 -7.14
CA VAL A 50 -0.77 12.72 -5.75
C VAL A 50 0.72 12.46 -5.54
N GLY A 51 1.37 13.37 -4.83
CA GLY A 51 2.81 13.24 -4.59
C GLY A 51 3.17 12.07 -3.69
N LEU A 52 4.40 11.56 -3.87
CA LEU A 52 4.91 10.41 -3.12
C LEU A 52 4.90 10.66 -1.61
N SER A 53 5.26 11.87 -1.19
CA SER A 53 5.29 12.18 0.24
C SER A 53 3.93 12.00 0.91
N LYS A 54 2.86 12.23 0.15
CA LYS A 54 1.51 12.06 0.67
C LYS A 54 1.17 10.60 0.89
N LEU A 55 1.56 9.76 -0.05
CA LEU A 55 1.35 8.31 0.08
C LEU A 55 2.14 7.77 1.27
N ASN A 56 3.37 8.20 1.44
CA ASN A 56 4.19 7.80 2.59
C ASN A 56 3.54 8.22 3.92
N ARG A 57 2.98 9.40 3.94
CA ARG A 57 2.31 9.92 5.15
C ARG A 57 1.07 9.11 5.50
N ILE A 58 0.31 8.69 4.51
CA ILE A 58 -0.85 7.84 4.72
C ILE A 58 -0.43 6.52 5.38
N VAL A 59 0.61 5.87 4.83
CA VAL A 59 1.11 4.61 5.37
C VAL A 59 1.56 4.79 6.82
N GLU A 60 2.33 5.83 7.10
CA GLU A 60 2.82 6.11 8.44
C GLU A 60 1.67 6.36 9.42
N GLN A 61 0.72 7.18 9.00
CA GLN A 61 -0.40 7.57 9.85
C GLN A 61 -1.28 6.37 10.22
N PHE A 62 -1.61 5.53 9.26
CA PHE A 62 -2.43 4.35 9.53
C PHE A 62 -1.65 3.27 10.25
N GLY A 63 -0.35 3.15 9.99
CA GLY A 63 0.50 2.20 10.71
C GLY A 63 0.51 2.45 12.22
N ARG A 64 0.43 3.69 12.63
CA ARG A 64 0.43 4.06 14.04
C ARG A 64 -0.84 3.66 14.80
N ARG A 65 -1.91 3.32 14.08
CA ARG A 65 -3.20 3.04 14.71
C ARG A 65 -3.30 1.65 15.31
N GLY A 66 -2.35 0.78 15.00
CA GLY A 66 -2.33 -0.56 15.59
C GLY A 66 -3.46 -1.47 15.15
N ALA A 67 -3.81 -1.45 13.88
CA ALA A 67 -4.85 -2.31 13.33
C ALA A 67 -4.25 -3.64 12.86
N ILE A 68 -5.11 -4.65 12.73
CA ILE A 68 -4.70 -5.90 12.10
C ILE A 68 -4.45 -5.64 10.61
N GLN A 69 -3.65 -6.51 10.00
CA GLN A 69 -3.17 -6.28 8.64
C GLN A 69 -4.28 -6.11 7.62
N GLU A 70 -5.33 -6.91 7.70
CA GLU A 70 -6.45 -6.81 6.78
C GLU A 70 -7.15 -5.45 6.88
N GLN A 71 -7.37 -4.99 8.10
CA GLN A 71 -8.00 -3.68 8.32
C GLN A 71 -7.10 -2.55 7.87
N LEU A 72 -5.80 -2.69 8.09
CA LEU A 72 -4.83 -1.69 7.67
C LEU A 72 -4.82 -1.56 6.14
N THR A 73 -4.88 -2.68 5.44
CA THR A 73 -4.94 -2.70 3.97
C THR A 73 -6.15 -1.93 3.46
N VAL A 74 -7.31 -2.21 4.02
CA VAL A 74 -8.56 -1.54 3.63
C VAL A 74 -8.50 -0.04 3.95
N ALA A 75 -7.99 0.32 5.12
CA ALA A 75 -7.91 1.71 5.54
C ALA A 75 -7.00 2.53 4.61
N ILE A 76 -5.84 1.99 4.27
CA ILE A 76 -4.92 2.66 3.36
C ILE A 76 -5.54 2.78 1.97
N HIS A 77 -6.16 1.70 1.49
CA HIS A 77 -6.83 1.73 0.18
C HIS A 77 -7.89 2.82 0.13
N ASN A 78 -8.74 2.88 1.15
CA ASN A 78 -9.82 3.84 1.17
C ASN A 78 -9.30 5.28 1.25
N ALA A 79 -8.23 5.51 1.99
CA ALA A 79 -7.61 6.83 2.08
C ALA A 79 -7.05 7.26 0.72
N VAL A 80 -6.36 6.37 0.03
CA VAL A 80 -5.81 6.65 -1.30
C VAL A 80 -6.93 6.90 -2.29
N ASN A 81 -7.97 6.07 -2.25
CA ASN A 81 -9.11 6.22 -3.15
C ASN A 81 -9.79 7.58 -2.96
N LYS A 82 -9.84 8.06 -1.74
CA LYS A 82 -10.47 9.34 -1.43
C LYS A 82 -9.65 10.52 -1.95
N ILE A 83 -8.33 10.48 -1.76
CA ILE A 83 -7.47 11.60 -2.21
C ILE A 83 -7.22 11.59 -3.71
N CYS A 84 -7.34 10.44 -4.37
CA CYS A 84 -7.18 10.33 -5.81
C CYS A 84 -8.55 10.37 -6.49
N GLU A 85 -9.29 11.40 -6.20
CA GLU A 85 -10.66 11.56 -6.69
C GLU A 85 -10.73 11.42 -8.20
N GLY A 86 -11.71 10.63 -8.67
CA GLY A 86 -11.86 10.38 -10.10
C GLY A 86 -10.91 9.34 -10.65
N ASN A 87 -10.22 8.58 -9.80
CA ASN A 87 -9.30 7.55 -10.26
C ASN A 87 -10.04 6.43 -10.99
N LEU A 88 -9.31 5.75 -11.86
CA LEU A 88 -9.83 4.60 -12.60
C LEU A 88 -9.54 3.27 -11.89
N GLY A 89 -8.79 3.31 -10.82
CA GLY A 89 -8.49 2.14 -10.01
C GLY A 89 -7.46 2.45 -8.96
N VAL A 90 -7.52 1.73 -7.85
CA VAL A 90 -6.55 1.82 -6.75
C VAL A 90 -6.16 0.41 -6.36
N ALA A 91 -4.90 0.18 -6.09
CA ALA A 91 -4.39 -1.09 -5.59
C ALA A 91 -3.48 -0.84 -4.40
N VAL A 92 -3.67 -1.62 -3.36
CA VAL A 92 -2.80 -1.59 -2.17
C VAL A 92 -2.47 -3.01 -1.81
N MET A 93 -1.19 -3.29 -1.56
CA MET A 93 -0.75 -4.58 -1.05
C MET A 93 0.20 -4.35 0.12
N ILE A 94 -0.01 -5.12 1.17
CA ILE A 94 0.91 -5.16 2.31
C ILE A 94 1.54 -6.53 2.35
N SER A 95 2.87 -6.57 2.40
CA SER A 95 3.62 -7.81 2.65
C SER A 95 4.36 -7.61 3.96
N ALA A 96 4.05 -8.43 4.95
CA ALA A 96 4.55 -8.19 6.28
C ALA A 96 4.86 -9.48 7.02
N THR A 97 5.77 -9.38 7.97
CA THR A 97 6.01 -10.42 8.95
C THR A 97 5.40 -10.00 10.28
N HIS A 98 4.86 -10.97 10.98
CA HIS A 98 4.26 -10.75 12.29
C HIS A 98 5.17 -11.35 13.35
N ASN A 99 5.61 -10.52 14.27
CA ASN A 99 6.45 -10.96 15.38
C ASN A 99 5.66 -10.90 16.67
N CYS A 100 5.38 -12.08 17.22
CA CYS A 100 4.74 -12.16 18.52
C CYS A 100 5.80 -12.00 19.60
N VAL A 101 5.58 -11.07 20.53
CA VAL A 101 6.52 -10.83 21.62
C VAL A 101 6.74 -12.08 22.46
N SER A 102 5.69 -12.88 22.63
CA SER A 102 5.78 -14.12 23.40
C SER A 102 6.52 -15.26 22.69
N CYS A 103 6.81 -15.10 21.40
CA CYS A 103 7.50 -16.09 20.59
C CYS A 103 9.00 -15.80 20.47
N ARG A 104 9.51 -14.93 21.34
CA ARG A 104 10.91 -14.57 21.34
C ARG A 104 11.77 -15.82 21.56
N GLY A 105 12.72 -16.06 20.67
CA GLY A 105 13.58 -17.22 20.74
C GLY A 105 13.14 -18.41 19.91
N VAL A 106 11.95 -18.36 19.33
CA VAL A 106 11.53 -19.37 18.37
C VAL A 106 12.25 -19.12 17.06
N LYS A 107 12.88 -20.16 16.55
CA LYS A 107 13.68 -20.04 15.31
C LYS A 107 12.85 -19.93 14.04
N HIS A 108 11.57 -19.84 14.12
CA HIS A 108 10.77 -19.58 12.95
C HIS A 108 10.91 -18.12 12.56
N GLN A 109 11.76 -17.91 11.59
CA GLN A 109 11.77 -16.67 10.86
C GLN A 109 10.38 -16.52 10.27
N GLY A 110 9.63 -15.64 10.82
CA GLY A 110 8.22 -15.53 10.59
C GLY A 110 7.75 -15.70 9.16
N ALA A 111 6.73 -16.50 9.03
CA ALA A 111 6.00 -16.54 7.77
C ALA A 111 5.57 -15.14 7.41
N SER A 112 5.67 -14.81 6.14
CA SER A 112 5.16 -13.53 5.67
C SER A 112 3.70 -13.67 5.30
N MET A 113 2.97 -12.59 5.45
CA MET A 113 1.56 -12.54 5.11
C MET A 113 1.34 -11.40 4.13
N GLN A 114 0.63 -11.69 3.05
CA GLN A 114 0.28 -10.68 2.06
C GLN A 114 -1.22 -10.44 2.09
N THR A 115 -1.60 -9.17 2.09
CA THR A 115 -2.98 -8.77 1.96
C THR A 115 -3.06 -7.69 0.88
N ALA A 116 -4.14 -7.71 0.11
CA ALA A 116 -4.29 -6.75 -0.98
C ALA A 116 -5.74 -6.35 -1.15
N LYS A 117 -5.94 -5.12 -1.57
CA LYS A 117 -7.25 -4.67 -2.01
C LYS A 117 -7.07 -3.92 -3.32
N LEU A 118 -7.79 -4.36 -4.33
CA LEU A 118 -7.74 -3.81 -5.69
C LEU A 118 -9.15 -3.42 -6.10
N THR A 119 -9.27 -2.24 -6.70
CA THR A 119 -10.57 -1.76 -7.20
C THR A 119 -10.39 -1.15 -8.59
N GLY A 120 -11.50 -0.97 -9.31
CA GLY A 120 -11.50 -0.39 -10.63
C GLY A 120 -10.73 -1.24 -11.62
N ALA A 121 -9.88 -0.62 -12.40
CA ALA A 121 -9.12 -1.33 -13.44
C ALA A 121 -8.21 -2.41 -12.87
N PHE A 122 -7.68 -2.23 -11.66
CA PHE A 122 -6.84 -3.26 -11.05
C PHE A 122 -7.61 -4.53 -10.72
N LEU A 123 -8.90 -4.42 -10.50
CA LEU A 123 -9.74 -5.58 -10.24
C LEU A 123 -10.27 -6.19 -11.53
N ASN A 124 -10.64 -5.35 -12.48
CA ASN A 124 -11.36 -5.77 -13.68
C ASN A 124 -10.48 -6.12 -14.87
N GLU A 125 -9.25 -5.61 -14.90
CA GLU A 125 -8.35 -5.82 -16.03
C GLU A 125 -7.10 -6.58 -15.58
N ASP A 126 -6.89 -7.76 -16.16
CA ASP A 126 -5.75 -8.60 -15.81
C ASP A 126 -4.42 -7.92 -16.09
N SER A 127 -4.35 -7.12 -17.15
CA SER A 127 -3.11 -6.42 -17.49
C SER A 127 -2.70 -5.41 -16.43
N ALA A 128 -3.65 -4.65 -15.90
CA ALA A 128 -3.36 -3.68 -14.84
C ALA A 128 -2.93 -4.38 -13.55
N LYS A 129 -3.63 -5.45 -13.20
CA LYS A 129 -3.28 -6.24 -12.02
C LYS A 129 -1.86 -6.83 -12.16
N ALA A 130 -1.56 -7.40 -13.32
CA ALA A 130 -0.25 -7.98 -13.56
C ALA A 130 0.87 -6.93 -13.48
N GLU A 131 0.63 -5.76 -14.03
CA GLU A 131 1.60 -4.67 -13.98
C GLU A 131 1.85 -4.21 -12.54
N PHE A 132 0.80 -4.13 -11.73
CA PHE A 132 0.94 -3.76 -10.32
C PHE A 132 1.89 -4.71 -9.59
N TYR A 133 1.66 -6.02 -9.72
CA TYR A 133 2.51 -7.00 -9.05
C TYR A 133 3.91 -7.06 -9.66
N LYS A 134 4.02 -6.87 -10.96
CA LYS A 134 5.33 -6.81 -11.62
C LYS A 134 6.16 -5.64 -11.11
N ASN A 135 5.53 -4.49 -10.93
CA ASN A 135 6.22 -3.31 -10.42
C ASN A 135 6.73 -3.52 -9.00
N ILE A 136 5.98 -4.24 -8.17
CA ILE A 136 6.43 -4.57 -6.82
C ILE A 136 7.68 -5.44 -6.88
N GLU A 137 7.67 -6.43 -7.75
CA GLU A 137 8.80 -7.33 -7.94
C GLU A 137 10.04 -6.58 -8.44
N LEU A 138 9.87 -5.71 -9.43
CA LEU A 138 10.97 -4.91 -9.96
C LEU A 138 11.58 -3.99 -8.92
N ALA A 139 10.75 -3.39 -8.08
CA ALA A 139 11.22 -2.51 -7.02
C ALA A 139 12.05 -3.27 -5.99
N SER A 140 11.71 -4.52 -5.73
CA SER A 140 12.47 -5.37 -4.81
C SER A 140 13.87 -5.67 -5.35
N ILE A 141 14.00 -5.84 -6.65
CA ILE A 141 15.30 -6.10 -7.28
C ILE A 141 16.20 -4.88 -7.21
N CYS A 142 15.64 -3.69 -7.33
CA CYS A 142 16.39 -2.44 -7.34
C CYS A 142 16.72 -1.93 -5.93
N LYS A 143 16.45 -2.72 -4.92
CA LYS A 143 16.60 -2.30 -3.53
C LYS A 143 18.01 -2.55 -3.04
N HIS A 144 18.88 -1.65 -3.32
CA HIS A 144 20.25 -1.70 -2.80
C HIS A 144 20.73 -0.31 -2.41
#